data_64126bee546280ec8295e5849c1e26fd
#
_entry.id   64126bee546280ec8295e5849c1e26fd
#
_cell.length_a   1.000
_cell.length_b   1.000
_cell.length_c   1.000
_cell.angle_alpha   90.00
_cell.angle_beta   90.00
_cell.angle_gamma   90.00
#
_symmetry.space_group_name_H-M   'P 1'
#
loop_
_entity.id
_entity.type
_entity.pdbx_description
1 polymer ?
#
loop_
_entity_poly.entity_id
_entity_poly.type
_entity_poly.pdbx_seq_one_letter_code
_entity_poly.pdbx_strand_id
1 'polypeptide(L)'
;EIEILGPAHEIQLVGIDLRDRKDQRLPIAYTWIEDTPKLARRQDGSFVETGELWPRQSFVGIEGQLVMGKGGPYWKTSEGAYVRNDLVTLFKKRGGRPAGVGPKDKWIQVRITWGTLVAYEGDEPVYVTAISPGQDGVTERAHGHTTKRGTYSVGWKLISADMAGVEKTKPWAVDEVPFVAYYKDSYALHGAWWHDDFGRPKSHGCVNLAP
;
A
#
# COMPACT_ATOMS: atom_id res chain seq x y z
N GLU A 1 -35.44 -9.96 -9.15
CA GLU A 1 -34.61 -11.01 -9.75
C GLU A 1 -33.18 -10.64 -9.51
N ILE A 2 -32.41 -11.44 -8.75
CA ILE A 2 -30.98 -11.20 -8.49
C ILE A 2 -30.23 -12.01 -9.54
N GLU A 3 -29.62 -11.34 -10.49
CA GLU A 3 -28.75 -11.98 -11.48
C GLU A 3 -27.34 -12.13 -10.89
N ILE A 4 -26.92 -13.37 -10.62
CA ILE A 4 -25.54 -13.64 -10.20
C ILE A 4 -24.71 -13.70 -11.48
N LEU A 5 -24.03 -12.62 -11.81
CA LEU A 5 -23.17 -12.47 -12.97
C LEU A 5 -21.83 -13.18 -12.74
N GLY A 6 -21.72 -14.44 -13.13
CA GLY A 6 -20.48 -15.18 -13.31
C GLY A 6 -19.75 -15.60 -12.03
N PRO A 7 -18.65 -16.34 -12.15
CA PRO A 7 -17.79 -16.62 -11.02
C PRO A 7 -17.24 -15.31 -10.51
N ALA A 8 -17.38 -15.08 -9.20
CA ALA A 8 -16.75 -13.95 -8.53
C ALA A 8 -15.28 -13.89 -9.00
N HIS A 9 -14.86 -12.78 -9.59
CA HIS A 9 -13.43 -12.57 -9.78
C HIS A 9 -12.77 -12.83 -8.42
N GLU A 10 -11.75 -13.67 -8.37
CA GLU A 10 -10.98 -13.87 -7.16
C GLU A 10 -10.63 -12.48 -6.61
N ILE A 11 -11.12 -12.19 -5.41
CA ILE A 11 -10.75 -10.95 -4.71
C ILE A 11 -9.25 -11.08 -4.49
N GLN A 12 -8.48 -10.37 -5.29
CA GLN A 12 -7.03 -10.34 -5.14
C GLN A 12 -6.74 -9.65 -3.81
N LEU A 13 -6.34 -10.43 -2.81
CA LEU A 13 -5.92 -9.89 -1.52
C LEU A 13 -4.64 -9.08 -1.75
N VAL A 14 -4.76 -7.77 -1.73
CA VAL A 14 -3.63 -6.82 -1.91
C VAL A 14 -2.89 -6.60 -0.58
N GLY A 15 -2.91 -7.61 0.32
CA GLY A 15 -2.26 -7.54 1.62
C GLY A 15 -1.78 -8.89 2.12
N ILE A 16 -0.90 -8.86 3.13
CA ILE A 16 -0.33 -10.05 3.78
C ILE A 16 -0.52 -9.95 5.28
N ASP A 17 -1.10 -10.99 5.88
CA ASP A 17 -1.04 -11.23 7.32
C ASP A 17 0.33 -11.83 7.66
N LEU A 18 1.13 -11.07 8.38
CA LEU A 18 2.48 -11.47 8.75
C LEU A 18 2.53 -12.48 9.90
N ARG A 19 1.40 -12.68 10.60
CA ARG A 19 1.29 -13.69 11.68
C ARG A 19 1.29 -15.11 11.12
N ASP A 20 0.72 -15.28 9.92
CA ASP A 20 0.62 -16.56 9.22
C ASP A 20 1.86 -16.87 8.37
N ARG A 21 2.73 -15.89 8.16
CA ARG A 21 3.90 -15.95 7.27
C ARG A 21 5.21 -15.71 8.01
N LYS A 22 5.64 -16.71 8.79
CA LYS A 22 6.88 -16.64 9.58
C LYS A 22 8.15 -16.50 8.74
N ASP A 23 8.11 -16.85 7.49
CA ASP A 23 9.17 -16.74 6.49
C ASP A 23 9.25 -15.35 5.83
N GLN A 24 8.18 -14.56 5.91
CA GLN A 24 8.14 -13.22 5.33
C GLN A 24 8.31 -12.15 6.41
N ARG A 25 9.52 -11.61 6.51
CA ARG A 25 9.86 -10.50 7.41
C ARG A 25 10.04 -9.22 6.62
N LEU A 26 9.70 -8.09 7.26
CA LEU A 26 10.02 -6.77 6.70
C LEU A 26 11.54 -6.57 6.60
N PRO A 27 12.06 -5.95 5.53
CA PRO A 27 11.31 -5.30 4.47
C PRO A 27 10.75 -6.25 3.40
N ILE A 28 9.58 -5.91 2.84
CA ILE A 28 8.94 -6.60 1.73
C ILE A 28 8.74 -5.60 0.61
N ALA A 29 9.06 -5.98 -0.63
CA ALA A 29 8.75 -5.22 -1.82
C ALA A 29 7.36 -5.60 -2.36
N TYR A 30 6.66 -4.62 -2.92
CA TYR A 30 5.40 -4.79 -3.62
C TYR A 30 5.55 -4.27 -5.05
N THR A 31 5.25 -5.12 -6.03
CA THR A 31 5.28 -4.77 -7.44
C THR A 31 3.95 -4.12 -7.83
N TRP A 32 3.99 -2.89 -8.33
CA TRP A 32 2.79 -2.15 -8.71
C TRP A 32 2.60 -2.01 -10.22
N ILE A 33 3.58 -2.47 -11.01
CA ILE A 33 3.49 -2.54 -12.47
C ILE A 33 3.30 -3.98 -12.93
N GLU A 34 2.72 -4.14 -14.10
CA GLU A 34 2.70 -5.44 -14.79
C GLU A 34 4.13 -5.89 -15.10
N ASP A 35 4.35 -7.20 -15.00
CA ASP A 35 5.59 -7.84 -15.48
C ASP A 35 6.89 -7.20 -14.99
N THR A 36 7.06 -7.11 -13.67
CA THR A 36 8.29 -6.61 -13.06
C THR A 36 9.45 -7.58 -13.30
N PRO A 37 10.54 -7.18 -14.03
CA PRO A 37 11.63 -8.09 -14.36
C PRO A 37 12.43 -8.55 -13.14
N LYS A 38 12.71 -9.85 -13.06
CA LYS A 38 13.73 -10.41 -12.18
C LYS A 38 15.11 -10.21 -12.81
N LEU A 39 16.05 -9.70 -12.02
CA LEU A 39 17.40 -9.38 -12.48
C LEU A 39 18.43 -10.25 -11.81
N ALA A 40 19.48 -10.61 -12.55
CA ALA A 40 20.70 -11.22 -12.02
C ALA A 40 21.83 -10.21 -12.04
N ARG A 41 22.71 -10.25 -11.02
CA ARG A 41 23.92 -9.43 -10.96
C ARG A 41 25.08 -10.19 -11.56
N ARG A 42 25.77 -9.62 -12.55
CA ARG A 42 26.98 -10.15 -13.16
C ARG A 42 28.23 -9.87 -12.31
N GLN A 43 29.32 -10.54 -12.63
CA GLN A 43 30.62 -10.34 -11.95
C GLN A 43 31.17 -8.92 -12.10
N ASP A 44 30.89 -8.25 -13.22
CA ASP A 44 31.25 -6.85 -13.49
C ASP A 44 30.37 -5.84 -12.74
N GLY A 45 29.41 -6.32 -11.93
CA GLY A 45 28.48 -5.50 -11.16
C GLY A 45 27.27 -4.99 -11.94
N SER A 46 27.14 -5.32 -13.22
CA SER A 46 25.96 -4.99 -14.03
C SER A 46 24.77 -5.89 -13.68
N PHE A 47 23.55 -5.44 -14.01
CA PHE A 47 22.30 -6.17 -13.83
C PHE A 47 21.70 -6.51 -15.20
N VAL A 48 21.22 -7.74 -15.33
CA VAL A 48 20.58 -8.25 -16.55
C VAL A 48 19.28 -8.97 -16.21
N GLU A 49 18.32 -8.89 -17.11
CA GLU A 49 17.07 -9.63 -16.98
C GLU A 49 17.32 -11.13 -17.07
N THR A 50 16.66 -11.90 -16.22
CA THR A 50 16.73 -13.37 -16.22
C THR A 50 15.76 -13.99 -17.21
N GLY A 51 14.79 -13.23 -17.71
CA GLY A 51 13.63 -13.71 -18.47
C GLY A 51 12.45 -14.10 -17.59
N GLU A 52 12.62 -14.11 -16.26
CA GLU A 52 11.53 -14.29 -15.30
C GLU A 52 10.96 -12.96 -14.85
N LEU A 53 9.68 -12.96 -14.47
CA LEU A 53 8.93 -11.78 -14.07
C LEU A 53 8.22 -12.01 -12.74
N TRP A 54 7.96 -10.95 -12.00
CA TRP A 54 6.95 -10.92 -10.96
C TRP A 54 5.68 -10.29 -11.54
N PRO A 55 4.52 -10.97 -11.41
CA PRO A 55 3.24 -10.35 -11.74
C PRO A 55 3.01 -9.07 -10.92
N ARG A 56 2.14 -8.21 -11.40
CA ARG A 56 1.64 -7.08 -10.62
C ARG A 56 1.07 -7.56 -9.28
N GLN A 57 1.22 -6.73 -8.25
CA GLN A 57 0.75 -7.01 -6.89
C GLN A 57 1.45 -8.20 -6.19
N SER A 58 2.64 -8.55 -6.65
CA SER A 58 3.49 -9.52 -5.96
C SER A 58 4.14 -8.91 -4.72
N PHE A 59 4.23 -9.73 -3.66
CA PHE A 59 4.96 -9.41 -2.44
C PHE A 59 6.25 -10.23 -2.41
N VAL A 60 7.38 -9.55 -2.39
CA VAL A 60 8.71 -10.16 -2.51
C VAL A 60 9.57 -9.78 -1.32
N GLY A 61 10.05 -10.76 -0.57
CA GLY A 61 10.97 -10.53 0.54
C GLY A 61 12.25 -9.84 0.07
N ILE A 62 12.74 -8.88 0.85
CA ILE A 62 13.98 -8.15 0.55
C ILE A 62 15.08 -8.55 1.53
N GLU A 63 16.25 -8.89 1.01
CA GLU A 63 17.46 -9.17 1.77
C GLU A 63 18.49 -8.04 1.63
N GLY A 64 19.05 -7.65 2.77
CA GLY A 64 20.21 -6.75 2.80
C GLY A 64 19.90 -5.30 2.46
N GLN A 65 20.92 -4.61 1.97
CA GLN A 65 20.91 -3.18 1.67
C GLN A 65 20.69 -2.93 0.18
N LEU A 66 20.36 -1.68 -0.12
CA LEU A 66 20.24 -1.18 -1.48
C LEU A 66 21.61 -1.28 -2.18
N VAL A 67 21.63 -1.87 -3.37
CA VAL A 67 22.84 -2.03 -4.19
C VAL A 67 22.79 -1.04 -5.34
N MET A 68 23.85 -0.23 -5.47
CA MET A 68 23.97 0.68 -6.61
C MET A 68 24.54 -0.07 -7.81
N GLY A 69 23.97 0.17 -8.99
CA GLY A 69 24.42 -0.38 -10.25
C GLY A 69 24.19 0.56 -11.42
N LYS A 70 24.64 0.19 -12.62
CA LYS A 70 24.33 0.94 -13.84
C LYS A 70 22.83 0.90 -14.08
N GLY A 71 22.19 2.06 -14.09
CA GLY A 71 20.72 2.19 -14.24
C GLY A 71 19.97 2.47 -12.93
N GLY A 72 20.68 2.59 -11.79
CA GLY A 72 20.10 3.04 -10.52
C GLY A 72 20.30 2.09 -9.34
N PRO A 73 19.47 2.25 -8.30
CA PRO A 73 19.49 1.40 -7.13
C PRO A 73 18.63 0.14 -7.32
N TYR A 74 19.11 -0.98 -6.74
CA TYR A 74 18.48 -2.30 -6.79
C TYR A 74 18.35 -2.91 -5.41
N TRP A 75 17.29 -3.68 -5.21
CA TRP A 75 17.10 -4.50 -4.01
C TRP A 75 17.39 -5.97 -4.32
N LYS A 76 18.16 -6.63 -3.45
CA LYS A 76 18.28 -8.09 -3.47
C LYS A 76 17.06 -8.69 -2.80
N THR A 77 16.44 -9.66 -3.46
CA THR A 77 15.28 -10.38 -2.94
C THR A 77 15.69 -11.65 -2.19
N SER A 78 14.80 -12.15 -1.34
CA SER A 78 14.98 -13.43 -0.63
C SER A 78 15.05 -14.63 -1.59
N GLU A 79 14.58 -14.48 -2.82
CA GLU A 79 14.68 -15.47 -3.90
C GLU A 79 16.06 -15.45 -4.59
N GLY A 80 16.96 -14.54 -4.20
CA GLY A 80 18.29 -14.39 -4.80
C GLY A 80 18.33 -13.51 -6.06
N ALA A 81 17.20 -13.12 -6.59
CA ALA A 81 17.11 -12.16 -7.70
C ALA A 81 17.26 -10.71 -7.23
N TYR A 82 17.32 -9.78 -8.17
CA TYR A 82 17.32 -8.35 -7.89
C TYR A 82 16.13 -7.67 -8.56
N VAL A 83 15.64 -6.60 -7.95
CA VAL A 83 14.59 -5.74 -8.49
C VAL A 83 15.02 -4.28 -8.44
N ARG A 84 14.67 -3.50 -9.47
CA ARG A 84 14.93 -2.05 -9.47
C ARG A 84 14.04 -1.36 -8.43
N ASN A 85 14.64 -0.41 -7.72
CA ASN A 85 13.95 0.32 -6.65
C ASN A 85 12.75 1.15 -7.16
N ASP A 86 12.79 1.64 -8.39
CA ASP A 86 11.74 2.45 -9.00
C ASP A 86 10.54 1.64 -9.53
N LEU A 87 10.64 0.30 -9.55
CA LEU A 87 9.57 -0.60 -9.98
C LEU A 87 8.77 -1.20 -8.82
N VAL A 88 9.16 -0.87 -7.57
CA VAL A 88 8.54 -1.44 -6.38
C VAL A 88 8.32 -0.38 -5.31
N THR A 89 7.37 -0.63 -4.43
CA THR A 89 7.28 0.07 -3.15
C THR A 89 7.66 -0.87 -2.01
N LEU A 90 8.13 -0.32 -0.87
CA LEU A 90 8.63 -1.13 0.23
C LEU A 90 7.79 -0.96 1.50
N PHE A 91 7.38 -2.08 2.06
CA PHE A 91 6.94 -2.16 3.44
C PHE A 91 8.15 -2.27 4.36
N LYS A 92 8.28 -1.33 5.27
CA LYS A 92 9.40 -1.32 6.25
C LYS A 92 8.84 -1.15 7.66
N LYS A 93 9.40 -1.91 8.60
CA LYS A 93 9.12 -1.71 10.01
C LYS A 93 9.50 -0.28 10.43
N ARG A 94 8.65 0.36 11.22
CA ARG A 94 8.97 1.64 11.86
C ARG A 94 9.87 1.40 13.08
N GLY A 95 10.79 2.32 13.34
CA GLY A 95 11.57 2.35 14.56
C GLY A 95 10.75 2.90 15.73
N GLY A 96 10.03 2.04 16.43
CA GLY A 96 9.24 2.39 17.62
C GLY A 96 7.82 2.90 17.35
N ARG A 97 7.01 2.91 18.40
CA ARG A 97 5.61 3.35 18.40
C ARG A 97 5.51 4.88 18.32
N PRO A 98 4.40 5.41 17.78
CA PRO A 98 4.07 6.83 17.91
C PRO A 98 3.89 7.22 19.39
N ALA A 99 4.09 8.50 19.70
CA ALA A 99 3.79 9.04 21.02
C ALA A 99 2.31 8.79 21.37
N GLY A 100 2.04 8.36 22.60
CA GLY A 100 0.71 8.05 23.09
C GLY A 100 0.19 6.65 22.75
N VAL A 101 0.95 5.83 22.01
CA VAL A 101 0.60 4.44 21.70
C VAL A 101 1.28 3.49 22.70
N GLY A 102 0.49 2.74 23.43
CA GLY A 102 0.94 1.77 24.44
C GLY A 102 1.50 0.47 23.84
N PRO A 103 2.16 -0.37 24.68
CA PRO A 103 2.81 -1.60 24.20
C PRO A 103 1.85 -2.71 23.75
N LYS A 104 0.57 -2.57 24.04
CA LYS A 104 -0.48 -3.53 23.63
C LYS A 104 -1.51 -2.92 22.67
N ASP A 105 -1.32 -1.67 22.29
CA ASP A 105 -2.27 -1.00 21.42
C ASP A 105 -2.12 -1.47 19.99
N LYS A 106 -3.25 -1.47 19.27
CA LYS A 106 -3.29 -1.69 17.84
C LYS A 106 -3.21 -0.34 17.13
N TRP A 107 -2.31 -0.23 16.18
CA TRP A 107 -2.14 1.00 15.42
C TRP A 107 -1.68 0.71 14.00
N ILE A 108 -1.83 1.68 13.14
CA ILE A 108 -1.43 1.58 11.73
C ILE A 108 -0.47 2.71 11.35
N GLN A 109 0.50 2.38 10.53
CA GLN A 109 1.37 3.35 9.87
C GLN A 109 0.98 3.46 8.40
N VAL A 110 0.55 4.64 7.97
CA VAL A 110 0.33 4.98 6.56
C VAL A 110 1.53 5.77 6.06
N ARG A 111 2.15 5.31 4.99
CA ARG A 111 3.22 6.02 4.29
C ARG A 111 2.68 6.54 2.97
N ILE A 112 2.26 7.79 2.97
CA ILE A 112 1.59 8.44 1.84
C ILE A 112 2.46 8.40 0.57
N THR A 113 3.74 8.78 0.68
CA THR A 113 4.67 8.83 -0.45
C THR A 113 4.94 7.45 -1.08
N TRP A 114 4.78 6.39 -0.30
CA TRP A 114 5.10 5.03 -0.72
C TRP A 114 3.85 4.20 -1.02
N GLY A 115 2.66 4.74 -0.76
CA GLY A 115 1.41 4.02 -0.97
C GLY A 115 1.31 2.74 -0.13
N THR A 116 1.82 2.75 1.12
CA THR A 116 1.87 1.55 1.96
C THR A 116 1.24 1.77 3.33
N LEU A 117 0.62 0.72 3.86
CA LEU A 117 0.10 0.63 5.21
C LEU A 117 0.72 -0.59 5.91
N VAL A 118 1.16 -0.40 7.14
CA VAL A 118 1.60 -1.46 8.05
C VAL A 118 0.76 -1.38 9.31
N ALA A 119 0.08 -2.45 9.67
CA ALA A 119 -0.63 -2.57 10.94
C ALA A 119 0.28 -3.23 11.99
N TYR A 120 0.11 -2.81 13.23
CA TYR A 120 0.91 -3.22 14.37
C TYR A 120 0.04 -3.64 15.55
N GLU A 121 0.55 -4.61 16.31
CA GLU A 121 0.15 -4.88 17.69
C GLU A 121 1.36 -4.59 18.59
N GLY A 122 1.29 -3.50 19.37
CA GLY A 122 2.47 -2.97 20.06
C GLY A 122 3.60 -2.61 19.09
N ASP A 123 4.73 -3.29 19.19
CA ASP A 123 5.90 -3.09 18.32
C ASP A 123 5.98 -4.08 17.14
N GLU A 124 5.07 -5.07 17.11
CA GLU A 124 5.11 -6.11 16.10
C GLU A 124 4.23 -5.75 14.88
N PRO A 125 4.78 -5.74 13.67
CA PRO A 125 4.01 -5.61 12.47
C PRO A 125 3.22 -6.90 12.23
N VAL A 126 1.91 -6.78 12.07
CA VAL A 126 1.02 -7.95 11.91
C VAL A 126 0.37 -8.03 10.54
N TYR A 127 0.29 -6.92 9.81
CA TYR A 127 -0.31 -6.90 8.48
C TYR A 127 0.30 -5.79 7.63
N VAL A 128 0.45 -6.04 6.34
CA VAL A 128 0.87 -5.05 5.34
C VAL A 128 -0.06 -5.05 4.15
N THR A 129 -0.34 -3.87 3.61
CA THR A 129 -1.11 -3.73 2.37
C THR A 129 -0.70 -2.47 1.61
N ALA A 130 -0.79 -2.53 0.29
CA ALA A 130 -0.70 -1.35 -0.55
C ALA A 130 -1.98 -0.51 -0.41
N ILE A 131 -1.83 0.82 -0.46
CA ILE A 131 -2.95 1.75 -0.35
C ILE A 131 -2.87 2.82 -1.45
N SER A 132 -4.00 3.45 -1.72
CA SER A 132 -3.99 4.65 -2.57
C SER A 132 -4.31 5.88 -1.72
N PRO A 133 -3.32 6.76 -1.48
CA PRO A 133 -3.52 8.03 -0.81
C PRO A 133 -4.09 9.08 -1.77
N GLY A 134 -4.29 10.29 -1.27
CA GLY A 134 -4.74 11.42 -2.07
C GLY A 134 -3.86 11.74 -3.27
N GLN A 135 -4.46 12.15 -4.37
CA GLN A 135 -3.80 12.42 -5.66
C GLN A 135 -2.66 13.45 -5.57
N ASP A 136 -2.76 14.42 -4.65
CA ASP A 136 -1.74 15.44 -4.43
C ASP A 136 -0.55 14.92 -3.59
N GLY A 137 -0.59 13.67 -3.15
CA GLY A 137 0.48 13.07 -2.35
C GLY A 137 0.66 13.78 -1.02
N VAL A 138 1.85 14.32 -0.78
CA VAL A 138 2.21 15.05 0.45
C VAL A 138 2.25 16.58 0.28
N THR A 139 2.10 17.07 -0.94
CA THR A 139 2.16 18.50 -1.25
C THR A 139 0.74 19.02 -1.42
N GLU A 140 0.34 19.97 -0.60
CA GLU A 140 -0.96 20.63 -0.80
C GLU A 140 -0.95 21.40 -2.12
N ARG A 141 -1.89 21.05 -2.98
CA ARG A 141 -2.14 21.69 -4.27
C ARG A 141 -3.52 22.34 -4.26
N ALA A 142 -3.81 23.11 -5.29
CA ALA A 142 -5.08 23.84 -5.42
C ALA A 142 -6.34 22.95 -5.37
N HIS A 143 -6.21 21.65 -5.60
CA HIS A 143 -7.33 20.71 -5.58
C HIS A 143 -7.70 20.20 -4.18
N GLY A 144 -6.79 20.32 -3.21
CA GLY A 144 -7.04 19.88 -1.83
C GLY A 144 -7.14 18.37 -1.63
N HIS A 145 -6.62 17.57 -2.58
CA HIS A 145 -6.67 16.09 -2.53
C HIS A 145 -5.47 15.49 -1.79
N THR A 146 -5.02 16.13 -0.75
CA THR A 146 -3.87 15.68 0.06
C THR A 146 -4.35 14.82 1.22
N THR A 147 -3.80 13.63 1.38
CA THR A 147 -3.99 12.85 2.62
C THR A 147 -3.31 13.57 3.79
N LYS A 148 -4.06 13.87 4.83
CA LYS A 148 -3.57 14.66 5.97
C LYS A 148 -2.54 13.89 6.78
N ARG A 149 -1.37 14.50 7.00
CA ARG A 149 -0.29 13.95 7.83
C ARG A 149 -0.55 14.26 9.29
N GLY A 150 -0.21 13.32 10.17
CA GLY A 150 -0.36 13.47 11.62
C GLY A 150 -0.50 12.12 12.30
N THR A 151 -0.72 12.17 13.61
CA THR A 151 -1.14 11.02 14.42
C THR A 151 -2.58 11.27 14.85
N TYR A 152 -3.44 10.32 14.54
CA TYR A 152 -4.88 10.43 14.74
C TYR A 152 -5.40 9.17 15.41
N SER A 153 -6.51 9.30 16.13
CA SER A 153 -7.31 8.17 16.58
C SER A 153 -8.43 7.91 15.59
N VAL A 154 -8.75 6.63 15.34
CA VAL A 154 -9.97 6.27 14.59
C VAL A 154 -11.16 6.59 15.49
N GLY A 155 -11.96 7.54 15.08
CA GLY A 155 -13.14 7.98 15.82
C GLY A 155 -14.34 7.08 15.59
N TRP A 156 -14.66 6.78 14.34
CA TRP A 156 -15.83 6.01 13.92
C TRP A 156 -15.47 4.94 12.92
N LYS A 157 -16.15 3.80 13.04
CA LYS A 157 -16.06 2.69 12.09
C LYS A 157 -17.46 2.31 11.63
N LEU A 158 -17.63 2.19 10.33
CA LEU A 158 -18.86 1.78 9.68
C LEU A 158 -18.59 0.60 8.77
N ILE A 159 -19.55 -0.31 8.67
CA ILE A 159 -19.49 -1.42 7.70
C ILE A 159 -19.50 -0.86 6.29
N SER A 160 -20.38 0.11 6.03
CA SER A 160 -20.42 0.88 4.79
C SER A 160 -20.89 2.31 5.06
N ALA A 161 -20.59 3.22 4.14
CA ALA A 161 -21.10 4.60 4.13
C ALA A 161 -21.15 5.13 2.70
N ASP A 162 -22.15 5.97 2.42
CA ASP A 162 -22.16 6.74 1.19
C ASP A 162 -21.17 7.91 1.31
N MET A 163 -20.41 8.15 0.26
CA MET A 163 -19.44 9.22 0.20
C MET A 163 -19.74 10.12 -0.99
N ALA A 164 -19.81 11.42 -0.76
CA ALA A 164 -20.05 12.40 -1.80
C ALA A 164 -19.22 13.66 -1.60
N GLY A 165 -19.00 14.39 -2.66
CA GLY A 165 -18.29 15.66 -2.64
C GLY A 165 -18.44 16.42 -3.94
N VAL A 166 -17.71 17.53 -4.03
CA VAL A 166 -17.67 18.34 -5.25
C VAL A 166 -16.21 18.53 -5.64
N GLU A 167 -15.84 18.12 -6.85
CA GLU A 167 -14.55 18.39 -7.44
C GLU A 167 -14.67 19.51 -8.46
N LYS A 168 -14.04 20.66 -8.17
CA LYS A 168 -14.19 21.92 -8.93
C LYS A 168 -15.67 22.38 -8.96
N THR A 169 -16.46 21.96 -9.92
CA THR A 169 -17.90 22.23 -10.02
C THR A 169 -18.70 20.96 -10.28
N LYS A 170 -18.04 19.80 -10.31
CA LYS A 170 -18.67 18.52 -10.63
C LYS A 170 -18.92 17.74 -9.33
N PRO A 171 -20.17 17.43 -9.01
CA PRO A 171 -20.48 16.55 -7.91
C PRO A 171 -20.01 15.12 -8.23
N TRP A 172 -19.57 14.41 -7.21
CA TRP A 172 -19.32 12.98 -7.26
C TRP A 172 -19.99 12.31 -6.06
N ALA A 173 -20.39 11.07 -6.24
CA ALA A 173 -20.92 10.23 -5.18
C ALA A 173 -20.47 8.78 -5.42
N VAL A 174 -20.24 8.07 -4.34
CA VAL A 174 -20.00 6.61 -4.32
C VAL A 174 -20.82 6.05 -3.18
N ASP A 175 -21.77 5.20 -3.52
CA ASP A 175 -22.65 4.55 -2.55
C ASP A 175 -21.97 3.31 -1.97
N GLU A 176 -22.36 2.96 -0.74
CA GLU A 176 -21.96 1.74 -0.05
C GLU A 176 -20.44 1.50 0.01
N VAL A 177 -19.64 2.54 0.22
CA VAL A 177 -18.19 2.42 0.42
C VAL A 177 -17.92 1.54 1.63
N PRO A 178 -17.19 0.38 1.48
CA PRO A 178 -17.09 -0.59 2.55
C PRO A 178 -15.99 -0.26 3.57
N PHE A 179 -16.19 -0.73 4.81
CA PHE A 179 -15.19 -0.75 5.89
C PHE A 179 -14.58 0.62 6.21
N VAL A 180 -15.43 1.61 6.40
CA VAL A 180 -15.01 3.00 6.62
C VAL A 180 -14.52 3.22 8.04
N ALA A 181 -13.34 3.79 8.19
CA ALA A 181 -12.73 4.17 9.47
C ALA A 181 -12.29 5.64 9.42
N TYR A 182 -13.14 6.53 9.93
CA TYR A 182 -12.86 7.97 9.99
C TYR A 182 -11.81 8.28 11.06
N TYR A 183 -10.78 9.04 10.68
CA TYR A 183 -9.70 9.43 11.58
C TYR A 183 -9.53 10.95 11.74
N LYS A 184 -10.06 11.74 10.80
CA LYS A 184 -10.02 13.20 10.86
C LYS A 184 -11.11 13.79 9.97
N ASP A 185 -12.05 14.56 10.53
CA ASP A 185 -13.15 15.18 9.78
C ASP A 185 -13.81 14.17 8.82
N SER A 186 -13.81 14.45 7.52
CA SER A 186 -14.28 13.56 6.46
C SER A 186 -13.22 12.60 5.91
N TYR A 187 -11.99 12.60 6.45
CA TYR A 187 -10.93 11.70 6.01
C TYR A 187 -11.04 10.34 6.68
N ALA A 188 -11.01 9.29 5.88
CA ALA A 188 -11.15 7.92 6.32
C ALA A 188 -10.14 6.97 5.65
N LEU A 189 -9.93 5.81 6.28
CA LEU A 189 -9.49 4.61 5.60
C LEU A 189 -10.75 3.85 5.19
N HIS A 190 -10.80 3.35 3.97
CA HIS A 190 -11.97 2.60 3.49
C HIS A 190 -11.62 1.70 2.31
N GLY A 191 -12.42 0.68 2.06
CA GLY A 191 -12.32 -0.13 0.85
C GLY A 191 -12.68 0.68 -0.39
N ALA A 192 -11.99 0.41 -1.49
CA ALA A 192 -12.25 1.03 -2.79
C ALA A 192 -12.35 -0.06 -3.86
N TRP A 193 -13.57 -0.42 -4.24
CA TRP A 193 -13.85 -1.44 -5.24
C TRP A 193 -13.78 -0.93 -6.68
N TRP A 194 -13.73 0.40 -6.88
CA TRP A 194 -13.77 1.04 -8.20
C TRP A 194 -12.41 1.22 -8.87
N HIS A 195 -11.33 0.80 -8.24
CA HIS A 195 -9.99 0.76 -8.82
C HIS A 195 -9.10 -0.26 -8.11
N ASP A 196 -8.02 -0.65 -8.76
CA ASP A 196 -7.00 -1.56 -8.24
C ASP A 196 -5.57 -0.96 -8.23
N ASP A 197 -5.46 0.36 -8.39
CA ASP A 197 -4.20 1.13 -8.47
C ASP A 197 -3.50 1.31 -7.09
N PHE A 198 -3.58 0.28 -6.22
CA PHE A 198 -2.96 0.35 -4.90
C PHE A 198 -1.43 0.42 -4.99
N GLY A 199 -0.84 1.25 -4.11
CA GLY A 199 0.56 1.64 -4.15
C GLY A 199 0.79 3.01 -4.79
N ARG A 200 -0.24 3.63 -5.36
CA ARG A 200 -0.19 4.92 -6.08
C ARG A 200 -1.25 5.91 -5.58
N PRO A 201 -0.98 7.23 -5.65
CA PRO A 201 -1.98 8.26 -5.31
C PRO A 201 -3.20 8.19 -6.25
N LYS A 202 -4.42 8.14 -5.67
CA LYS A 202 -5.66 8.01 -6.45
C LYS A 202 -6.87 8.73 -5.83
N SER A 203 -6.93 8.88 -4.51
CA SER A 203 -8.11 9.36 -3.80
C SER A 203 -8.21 10.88 -3.76
N HIS A 204 -9.35 11.39 -3.27
CA HIS A 204 -9.55 12.81 -2.94
C HIS A 204 -8.96 13.20 -1.56
N GLY A 205 -8.17 12.32 -0.93
CA GLY A 205 -7.51 12.55 0.35
C GLY A 205 -7.70 11.43 1.37
N CYS A 206 -8.71 10.59 1.22
CA CYS A 206 -8.87 9.37 2.00
C CYS A 206 -7.72 8.37 1.72
N VAL A 207 -7.62 7.34 2.53
CA VAL A 207 -6.72 6.21 2.32
C VAL A 207 -7.53 5.04 1.78
N ASN A 208 -7.41 4.78 0.48
CA ASN A 208 -8.12 3.69 -0.16
C ASN A 208 -7.37 2.37 0.01
N LEU A 209 -8.09 1.32 0.38
CA LEU A 209 -7.60 -0.06 0.50
C LEU A 209 -8.39 -0.97 -0.46
N ALA A 210 -7.83 -2.12 -0.81
CA ALA A 210 -8.61 -3.20 -1.39
C ALA A 210 -9.69 -3.65 -0.38
N PRO A 211 -10.93 -3.92 -0.84
CA PRO A 211 -12.02 -4.38 0.01
C PRO A 211 -11.75 -5.69 0.71
#